data_17816fb8f8997e47288a3038c20f34a1
#
_entry.id   17816fb8f8997e47288a3038c20f34a1
#
_cell.length_a   1.000
_cell.length_b   1.000
_cell.length_c   1.000
_cell.angle_alpha   90.00
_cell.angle_beta   90.00
_cell.angle_gamma   90.00
#
_symmetry.space_group_name_H-M   'P 1'
#
loop_
_entity.id
_entity.type
_entity.pdbx_description
1 polymer ?
#
loop_
_entity_poly.entity_id
_entity_poly.type
_entity_poly.pdbx_seq_one_letter_code
_entity_poly.pdbx_strand_id
1 'polypeptide(L)'
;LKKVHHEIEEGKQDAVIVPTEDGALRVFKNDICYVEADNHYIIIHTKEGNYRYKEKLCNVEPLFPEPVFCKCHRSYIINLHHMGRLMKDTVEIDNGDTLPVSKARWVDLNECFREYYYMQR
;
A
#
# COMPACT_ATOMS: atom_id res chain seq x y z
N LEU A 1 3.75 -5.20 31.71
CA LEU A 1 2.57 -5.72 31.01
C LEU A 1 2.12 -4.78 29.89
N LYS A 2 2.01 -3.51 30.22
CA LYS A 2 1.53 -2.55 29.23
C LYS A 2 2.49 -2.39 28.06
N LYS A 3 3.79 -2.48 28.34
CA LYS A 3 4.76 -2.41 27.26
C LYS A 3 4.62 -3.57 26.29
N VAL A 4 4.49 -4.77 26.85
CA VAL A 4 4.33 -5.96 26.02
C VAL A 4 3.06 -5.86 25.21
N HIS A 5 2.00 -5.41 25.86
CA HIS A 5 0.73 -5.24 25.19
C HIS A 5 0.84 -4.23 24.06
N HIS A 6 1.54 -3.13 24.32
CA HIS A 6 1.74 -2.08 23.32
C HIS A 6 2.50 -2.59 22.09
N GLU A 7 3.55 -3.38 22.33
CA GLU A 7 4.31 -3.96 21.22
C GLU A 7 3.46 -4.91 20.40
N ILE A 8 2.61 -5.69 21.07
CA ILE A 8 1.72 -6.60 20.35
C ILE A 8 0.75 -5.82 19.49
N GLU A 9 0.25 -4.70 19.98
CA GLU A 9 -0.66 -3.87 19.22
C GLU A 9 0.01 -3.29 17.98
N GLU A 10 1.26 -2.87 18.13
CA GLU A 10 2.02 -2.36 16.99
C GLU A 10 2.19 -3.43 15.93
N GLY A 11 2.51 -4.65 16.36
CA GLY A 11 2.64 -5.76 15.44
C GLY A 11 1.33 -6.06 14.73
N LYS A 12 0.22 -5.94 15.43
CA LYS A 12 -1.10 -6.16 14.81
C LYS A 12 -1.39 -5.13 13.74
N GLN A 13 -0.89 -3.90 13.91
CA GLN A 13 -1.14 -2.83 12.94
C GLN A 13 -0.34 -3.00 11.67
N ASP A 14 0.63 -3.89 11.66
CA ASP A 14 1.47 -4.12 10.50
C ASP A 14 0.88 -5.08 9.48
N ALA A 15 -0.33 -5.53 9.71
CA ALA A 15 -0.97 -6.49 8.81
C ALA A 15 -2.43 -6.12 8.56
N VAL A 16 -2.94 -6.60 7.45
CA VAL A 16 -4.36 -6.47 7.12
C VAL A 16 -4.95 -7.85 6.92
N ILE A 17 -6.25 -7.97 7.09
CA ILE A 17 -6.95 -9.22 6.89
C ILE A 17 -7.70 -9.14 5.57
N VAL A 18 -7.41 -10.09 4.69
CA VAL A 18 -8.02 -10.16 3.37
C VAL A 18 -9.03 -11.31 3.36
N PRO A 19 -10.30 -11.03 3.02
CA PRO A 19 -11.27 -12.11 2.91
C PRO A 19 -10.91 -13.05 1.76
N THR A 20 -11.07 -14.34 2.00
CA THR A 20 -10.84 -15.37 0.97
C THR A 20 -12.05 -16.28 0.93
N GLU A 21 -12.09 -17.18 -0.05
CA GLU A 21 -13.19 -18.12 -0.17
C GLU A 21 -13.27 -19.05 1.05
N ASP A 22 -12.12 -19.37 1.62
CA ASP A 22 -12.04 -20.29 2.76
C ASP A 22 -12.00 -19.60 4.11
N GLY A 23 -12.11 -18.27 4.14
CA GLY A 23 -12.08 -17.54 5.40
C GLY A 23 -11.35 -16.21 5.28
N ALA A 24 -10.22 -16.10 5.95
CA ALA A 24 -9.48 -14.84 6.01
C ALA A 24 -7.98 -15.10 6.02
N LEU A 25 -7.24 -14.24 5.34
CA LEU A 25 -5.79 -14.35 5.22
C LEU A 25 -5.13 -13.11 5.79
N ARG A 26 -4.14 -13.31 6.65
CA ARG A 26 -3.33 -12.20 7.16
C ARG A 26 -2.25 -11.87 6.15
N VAL A 27 -2.19 -10.61 5.74
CA VAL A 27 -1.17 -10.14 4.82
C VAL A 27 -0.42 -9.00 5.50
N PHE A 28 0.90 -9.13 5.63
CA PHE A 28 1.70 -8.09 6.25
C PHE A 28 1.87 -6.91 5.31
N LYS A 29 1.73 -5.70 5.85
CA LYS A 29 1.82 -4.49 5.04
C LYS A 29 3.16 -4.36 4.34
N ASN A 30 4.24 -4.82 4.96
CA ASN A 30 5.56 -4.79 4.32
C ASN A 30 5.62 -5.62 3.05
N ASP A 31 4.77 -6.63 2.94
CA ASP A 31 4.74 -7.48 1.77
C ASP A 31 3.86 -6.92 0.66
N ILE A 32 3.08 -5.91 0.96
CA ILE A 32 2.16 -5.31 -0.01
C ILE A 32 2.92 -4.30 -0.84
N CYS A 33 2.93 -4.51 -2.15
CA CYS A 33 3.58 -3.57 -3.08
C CYS A 33 2.68 -2.40 -3.39
N TYR A 34 1.42 -2.68 -3.66
CA TYR A 34 0.43 -1.63 -3.87
C TYR A 34 -0.98 -2.21 -3.80
N VAL A 35 -1.95 -1.33 -3.67
CA VAL A 35 -3.37 -1.67 -3.60
C VAL A 35 -4.06 -1.05 -4.79
N GLU A 36 -4.83 -1.84 -5.49
CA GLU A 36 -5.54 -1.41 -6.69
C GLU A 36 -7.05 -1.49 -6.48
N ALA A 37 -7.76 -0.48 -6.98
CA ALA A 37 -9.22 -0.50 -7.04
C ALA A 37 -9.63 -0.78 -8.47
N ASP A 38 -10.42 -1.85 -8.68
CA ASP A 38 -10.90 -2.24 -10.00
C ASP A 38 -12.40 -2.48 -9.90
N ASN A 39 -13.20 -1.51 -10.33
CA ASN A 39 -14.65 -1.54 -10.20
C ASN A 39 -15.03 -1.66 -8.72
N HIS A 40 -15.68 -2.76 -8.37
CA HIS A 40 -16.13 -3.00 -7.01
C HIS A 40 -15.18 -3.90 -6.23
N TYR A 41 -13.96 -4.06 -6.73
CA TYR A 41 -12.98 -4.97 -6.14
C TYR A 41 -11.74 -4.23 -5.72
N ILE A 42 -11.11 -4.76 -4.68
CA ILE A 42 -9.79 -4.35 -4.25
C ILE A 42 -8.84 -5.50 -4.57
N ILE A 43 -7.68 -5.16 -5.10
CA ILE A 43 -6.64 -6.15 -5.40
C ILE A 43 -5.41 -5.75 -4.61
N ILE A 44 -4.99 -6.63 -3.71
CA ILE A 44 -3.77 -6.44 -2.92
C ILE A 44 -2.64 -7.12 -3.66
N HIS A 45 -1.68 -6.34 -4.14
CA HIS A 45 -0.55 -6.87 -4.91
C HIS A 45 0.65 -7.06 -4.00
N THR A 46 1.12 -8.30 -3.92
CA THR A 46 2.33 -8.61 -3.16
C THR A 46 3.34 -9.29 -4.08
N LYS A 47 4.56 -9.49 -3.60
CA LYS A 47 5.57 -10.19 -4.40
C LYS A 47 5.24 -11.66 -4.58
N GLU A 48 4.44 -12.21 -3.70
CA GLU A 48 4.11 -13.63 -3.72
C GLU A 48 2.80 -13.93 -4.44
N GLY A 49 2.01 -12.91 -4.73
CA GLY A 49 0.74 -13.11 -5.39
C GLY A 49 -0.20 -11.96 -5.15
N ASN A 50 -1.36 -12.06 -5.75
CA ASN A 50 -2.37 -11.01 -5.66
C ASN A 50 -3.62 -11.57 -5.03
N TYR A 51 -4.32 -10.74 -4.25
CA TYR A 51 -5.54 -11.13 -3.55
C TYR A 51 -6.65 -10.17 -3.90
N ARG A 52 -7.74 -10.68 -4.43
CA ARG A 52 -8.85 -9.87 -4.93
C ARG A 52 -10.09 -10.13 -4.09
N TYR A 53 -10.75 -9.07 -3.64
CA TYR A 53 -11.98 -9.22 -2.90
C TYR A 53 -12.87 -8.00 -3.14
N LYS A 54 -14.15 -8.16 -2.87
CA LYS A 54 -15.13 -7.12 -3.13
C LYS A 54 -15.11 -6.09 -2.00
N GLU A 55 -14.73 -4.87 -2.33
CA GLU A 55 -14.67 -3.78 -1.37
C GLU A 55 -14.43 -2.48 -2.12
N LYS A 56 -14.74 -1.35 -1.48
CA LYS A 56 -14.48 -0.03 -2.03
C LYS A 56 -13.17 0.51 -1.50
N LEU A 57 -12.47 1.26 -2.35
CA LEU A 57 -11.18 1.81 -1.97
C LEU A 57 -11.29 2.74 -0.76
N CYS A 58 -12.35 3.55 -0.67
CA CYS A 58 -12.51 4.47 0.45
C CYS A 58 -12.60 3.75 1.79
N ASN A 59 -13.03 2.49 1.78
CA ASN A 59 -13.12 1.71 3.01
C ASN A 59 -11.79 1.12 3.43
N VAL A 60 -10.87 0.95 2.50
CA VAL A 60 -9.56 0.37 2.83
C VAL A 60 -8.45 1.41 2.96
N GLU A 61 -8.65 2.61 2.42
CA GLU A 61 -7.64 3.66 2.53
C GLU A 61 -7.14 3.90 3.95
N PRO A 62 -8.01 3.94 4.97
CA PRO A 62 -7.52 4.16 6.34
C PRO A 62 -6.57 3.08 6.84
N LEU A 63 -6.56 1.91 6.21
CA LEU A 63 -5.64 0.85 6.58
C LEU A 63 -4.24 1.09 6.04
N PHE A 64 -4.09 2.01 5.09
CA PHE A 64 -2.82 2.27 4.41
C PHE A 64 -2.46 3.76 4.51
N PRO A 65 -2.13 4.25 5.71
CA PRO A 65 -1.88 5.67 5.91
C PRO A 65 -0.48 6.10 5.53
N GLU A 66 -0.34 7.42 5.29
CA GLU A 66 0.98 8.01 5.19
C GLU A 66 1.67 7.91 6.55
N PRO A 67 2.98 7.92 6.58
CA PRO A 67 3.91 8.20 5.48
C PRO A 67 4.34 6.96 4.67
N VAL A 68 3.92 5.77 5.06
CA VAL A 68 4.39 4.55 4.39
C VAL A 68 3.70 4.34 3.05
N PHE A 69 2.42 4.66 2.99
CA PHE A 69 1.62 4.50 1.77
C PHE A 69 1.24 5.85 1.21
N CYS A 70 1.14 5.93 -0.11
CA CYS A 70 0.79 7.17 -0.78
C CYS A 70 -0.05 6.87 -2.01
N LYS A 71 -1.10 7.63 -2.20
CA LYS A 71 -2.00 7.44 -3.34
C LYS A 71 -1.41 8.13 -4.56
N CYS A 72 -1.15 7.38 -5.61
CA CYS A 72 -0.55 7.95 -6.84
C CYS A 72 -1.58 8.17 -7.93
N HIS A 73 -2.77 7.63 -7.76
CA HIS A 73 -3.83 7.67 -8.75
C HIS A 73 -5.11 7.35 -8.01
N ARG A 74 -6.26 7.75 -8.57
CA ARG A 74 -7.54 7.47 -7.90
C ARG A 74 -7.78 5.99 -7.65
N SER A 75 -7.09 5.13 -8.40
CA SER A 75 -7.26 3.68 -8.30
C SER A 75 -6.09 2.95 -7.67
N TYR A 76 -5.05 3.66 -7.22
CA TYR A 76 -3.84 3.00 -6.73
C TYR A 76 -3.29 3.67 -5.48
N ILE A 77 -2.95 2.85 -4.49
CA ILE A 77 -2.21 3.27 -3.30
C ILE A 77 -0.91 2.48 -3.30
N ILE A 78 0.23 3.18 -3.27
CA ILE A 78 1.54 2.55 -3.33
C ILE A 78 2.17 2.46 -1.95
N ASN A 79 2.83 1.35 -1.68
CA ASN A 79 3.73 1.25 -0.54
C ASN A 79 5.06 1.86 -0.95
N LEU A 80 5.45 2.96 -0.31
CA LEU A 80 6.68 3.67 -0.68
C LEU A 80 7.92 2.81 -0.48
N HIS A 81 7.84 1.83 0.41
CA HIS A 81 8.95 0.88 0.62
C HIS A 81 9.24 0.07 -0.66
N HIS A 82 8.24 -0.17 -1.47
CA HIS A 82 8.39 -0.94 -2.71
C HIS A 82 8.40 -0.07 -3.96
N MET A 83 8.41 1.23 -3.79
CA MET A 83 8.49 2.16 -4.91
C MET A 83 9.95 2.31 -5.34
N GLY A 84 10.25 1.99 -6.58
CA GLY A 84 11.62 2.01 -7.06
C GLY A 84 12.00 3.28 -7.81
N ARG A 85 11.11 3.76 -8.67
CA ARG A 85 11.44 4.87 -9.54
C ARG A 85 10.19 5.65 -9.93
N LEU A 86 10.25 6.96 -9.76
CA LEU A 86 9.18 7.84 -10.18
C LEU A 86 9.59 8.52 -11.49
N MET A 87 8.76 8.38 -12.51
CA MET A 87 8.99 9.01 -13.79
C MET A 87 7.94 10.09 -14.03
N LYS A 88 7.88 10.63 -15.24
CA LYS A 88 7.03 11.78 -15.52
C LYS A 88 5.55 11.53 -15.24
N ASP A 89 5.04 10.39 -15.68
CA ASP A 89 3.63 10.06 -15.50
C ASP A 89 3.40 8.62 -15.08
N THR A 90 4.47 7.92 -14.68
CA THR A 90 4.39 6.55 -14.21
C THR A 90 5.33 6.33 -13.04
N VAL A 91 5.14 5.22 -12.36
CA VAL A 91 6.00 4.82 -11.25
C VAL A 91 6.26 3.32 -11.36
N GLU A 92 7.52 2.94 -11.11
CA GLU A 92 7.92 1.53 -11.14
C GLU A 92 7.92 0.96 -9.74
N ILE A 93 7.37 -0.23 -9.60
CA ILE A 93 7.25 -0.94 -8.34
C ILE A 93 8.24 -2.12 -8.34
N ASP A 94 8.70 -2.50 -7.16
CA ASP A 94 9.68 -3.58 -7.01
C ASP A 94 9.25 -4.90 -7.61
N ASN A 95 7.96 -5.14 -7.72
CA ASN A 95 7.47 -6.40 -8.28
C ASN A 95 7.50 -6.43 -9.81
N GLY A 96 7.98 -5.36 -10.43
CA GLY A 96 8.07 -5.26 -11.88
C GLY A 96 6.93 -4.52 -12.54
N ASP A 97 5.90 -4.17 -11.80
CA ASP A 97 4.75 -3.46 -12.35
C ASP A 97 5.06 -1.98 -12.51
N THR A 98 4.39 -1.35 -13.47
CA THR A 98 4.46 0.10 -13.69
C THR A 98 3.04 0.65 -13.57
N LEU A 99 2.86 1.66 -12.74
CA LEU A 99 1.56 2.24 -12.48
C LEU A 99 1.47 3.67 -12.98
N PRO A 100 0.29 4.11 -13.40
CA PRO A 100 0.10 5.51 -13.80
C PRO A 100 0.09 6.43 -12.58
N VAL A 101 0.60 7.63 -12.76
CA VAL A 101 0.56 8.67 -11.74
C VAL A 101 -0.20 9.86 -12.32
N SER A 102 -1.27 10.28 -11.65
CA SER A 102 -2.03 11.42 -12.12
C SER A 102 -1.25 12.70 -11.90
N LYS A 103 -1.46 13.69 -12.76
CA LYS A 103 -0.77 14.98 -12.64
C LYS A 103 -1.04 15.61 -11.30
N ALA A 104 -2.27 15.51 -10.82
CA ALA A 104 -2.66 16.14 -9.57
C ALA A 104 -1.93 15.54 -8.37
N ARG A 105 -1.45 14.32 -8.48
CA ARG A 105 -0.82 13.62 -7.35
C ARG A 105 0.69 13.49 -7.46
N TRP A 106 1.23 13.88 -8.60
CA TRP A 106 2.67 13.67 -8.85
C TRP A 106 3.55 14.40 -7.83
N VAL A 107 3.23 15.66 -7.55
CA VAL A 107 4.03 16.47 -6.63
C VAL A 107 3.98 15.88 -5.23
N ASP A 108 2.78 15.52 -4.78
CA ASP A 108 2.63 14.92 -3.46
C ASP A 108 3.36 13.58 -3.36
N LEU A 109 3.26 12.77 -4.40
CA LEU A 109 3.94 11.48 -4.41
C LEU A 109 5.45 11.66 -4.37
N ASN A 110 5.97 12.61 -5.15
CA ASN A 110 7.40 12.89 -5.16
C ASN A 110 7.89 13.34 -3.78
N GLU A 111 7.13 14.20 -3.11
CA GLU A 111 7.48 14.64 -1.77
C GLU A 111 7.43 13.50 -0.77
N CYS A 112 6.37 12.68 -0.82
CA CYS A 112 6.24 11.55 0.08
C CYS A 112 7.37 10.56 -0.11
N PHE A 113 7.74 10.30 -1.37
CA PHE A 113 8.82 9.38 -1.71
C PHE A 113 10.14 9.85 -1.13
N ARG A 114 10.45 11.14 -1.30
CA ARG A 114 11.69 11.70 -0.77
C ARG A 114 11.71 11.69 0.75
N GLU A 115 10.61 12.14 1.36
CA GLU A 115 10.52 12.19 2.81
C GLU A 115 10.62 10.81 3.43
N TYR A 116 9.98 9.83 2.83
CA TYR A 116 10.01 8.47 3.35
C TYR A 116 11.45 7.96 3.48
N TYR A 117 12.24 8.14 2.44
CA TYR A 117 13.60 7.61 2.44
C TYR A 117 14.60 8.48 3.20
N TYR A 118 14.39 9.78 3.21
CA TYR A 118 15.30 10.66 3.95
C TYR A 118 15.07 10.57 5.46
N MET A 119 13.83 10.42 5.88
CA MET A 119 13.53 10.39 7.31
C MET A 119 13.79 9.04 7.96
N GLN A 120 14.03 8.02 7.17
CA GLN A 120 14.35 6.70 7.73
C GLN A 120 15.81 6.53 8.14
N ARG A 121 16.61 7.55 7.94
CA ARG A 121 18.02 7.46 8.30
C ARG A 121 18.27 7.66 9.79
#